data_03b6cfbfc2e3f3d62af67bc7f5acf501
#
_entry.id   03b6cfbfc2e3f3d62af67bc7f5acf501
#
_cell.length_a   1.000
_cell.length_b   1.000
_cell.length_c   1.000
_cell.angle_alpha   90.00
_cell.angle_beta   90.00
_cell.angle_gamma   90.00
#
_symmetry.space_group_name_H-M   'P 1'
#
loop_
_entity.id
_entity.type
_entity.pdbx_description
1 polymer ?
#
loop_
_entity_poly.entity_id
_entity_poly.type
_entity_poly.pdbx_seq_one_letter_code
_entity_poly.pdbx_strand_id
1 'polypeptide(L)'
;MMKMKTLLTLLLVGVLVLAVGCQPADETPGEAAEEMGSVTLGYVSWDSEIASTNVLKVVLEDLGYDVDMMDVSAALLYQGVAEGDFDLTTAAWLPTTHGDYINQYGAGLDDLGPNLNGTRIGLVVPSFMDIDSIEDLATGEYAGTQITGIDPGAGIMQATEAAIDEYGLDYELLEGSDAAMAAALNDAISYDEEVIVTGWTPHWKFASYDLKYLEDPLGIYGSDEDIHTLARVGLEDDMPEVYAVASNFHWTPDDMAGVMVAISEGMGAEEAARQWVSENQDTVNGWLQ
;
A
#
# COMPACT_ATOMS: atom_id res chain seq x y z
N MET A 1 18.31 -47.97 68.67
CA MET A 1 19.44 -47.88 69.63
C MET A 1 20.12 -46.54 69.49
N MET A 2 20.10 -45.80 70.55
CA MET A 2 21.10 -44.83 71.08
C MET A 2 21.48 -43.64 70.29
N LYS A 3 20.99 -42.42 70.66
CA LYS A 3 21.62 -41.46 71.59
C LYS A 3 22.96 -40.92 71.03
N MET A 4 23.19 -39.55 70.87
CA MET A 4 23.40 -38.60 71.96
C MET A 4 23.69 -37.22 71.28
N LYS A 5 23.04 -36.14 71.57
CA LYS A 5 23.31 -35.01 72.45
C LYS A 5 24.78 -34.54 72.50
N THR A 6 25.00 -33.26 72.19
CA THR A 6 25.69 -32.23 73.00
C THR A 6 25.97 -31.02 72.10
N LEU A 7 25.43 -29.87 72.26
CA LEU A 7 25.61 -28.78 73.26
C LEU A 7 26.79 -27.85 72.98
N LEU A 8 26.42 -26.58 72.66
CA LEU A 8 26.97 -25.30 73.15
C LEU A 8 28.37 -24.87 72.76
N THR A 9 28.55 -23.72 72.16
CA THR A 9 29.09 -22.53 72.83
C THR A 9 29.05 -21.29 71.89
N LEU A 10 28.53 -20.20 72.43
CA LEU A 10 28.59 -18.81 71.96
C LEU A 10 30.04 -18.33 71.76
N LEU A 11 30.31 -17.62 70.74
CA LEU A 11 31.32 -16.54 70.71
C LEU A 11 30.86 -15.36 69.92
N LEU A 12 30.51 -14.28 70.57
CA LEU A 12 30.17 -12.98 70.05
C LEU A 12 31.46 -12.26 69.73
N VAL A 13 31.73 -11.99 68.48
CA VAL A 13 32.74 -11.03 68.03
C VAL A 13 32.06 -9.99 67.16
N GLY A 14 31.92 -8.80 67.76
CA GLY A 14 31.41 -7.64 67.03
C GLY A 14 32.46 -7.13 66.03
N VAL A 15 32.09 -7.07 64.79
CA VAL A 15 32.79 -6.31 63.75
C VAL A 15 31.87 -5.21 63.30
N LEU A 16 32.24 -4.00 63.66
CA LEU A 16 31.63 -2.75 63.21
C LEU A 16 32.08 -2.55 61.74
N VAL A 17 31.22 -2.86 60.79
CA VAL A 17 31.45 -2.50 59.40
C VAL A 17 30.68 -1.22 59.07
N LEU A 18 31.43 -0.16 58.83
CA LEU A 18 30.93 1.09 58.29
C LEU A 18 30.28 0.82 56.92
N ALA A 19 28.97 0.84 56.91
CA ALA A 19 28.19 0.84 55.65
C ALA A 19 28.36 2.23 55.01
N VAL A 20 29.22 2.29 53.99
CA VAL A 20 29.16 3.37 52.98
C VAL A 20 27.90 3.11 52.16
N GLY A 21 26.89 3.94 52.36
CA GLY A 21 25.66 3.89 51.62
C GLY A 21 25.94 4.25 50.17
N CYS A 22 25.95 3.26 49.24
CA CYS A 22 25.59 3.50 47.87
C CYS A 22 24.06 3.64 47.79
N GLN A 23 23.58 4.86 47.66
CA GLN A 23 22.21 5.09 47.17
C GLN A 23 22.12 4.47 45.79
N PRO A 24 21.13 3.59 45.52
CA PRO A 24 20.79 3.30 44.12
C PRO A 24 20.31 4.61 43.53
N ALA A 25 20.84 4.95 42.37
CA ALA A 25 20.25 5.99 41.53
C ALA A 25 18.78 5.61 41.36
N ASP A 26 17.88 6.53 41.67
CA ASP A 26 16.50 6.50 41.19
C ASP A 26 16.56 6.46 39.67
N GLU A 27 16.48 5.26 39.12
CA GLU A 27 16.02 5.09 37.75
C GLU A 27 14.55 5.50 37.79
N THR A 28 14.28 6.73 37.40
CA THR A 28 12.94 7.15 37.03
C THR A 28 12.50 6.11 36.00
N PRO A 29 11.39 5.38 36.21
CA PRO A 29 10.83 4.57 35.11
C PRO A 29 10.63 5.53 33.96
N GLY A 30 11.29 5.27 32.81
CA GLY A 30 10.94 5.96 31.59
C GLY A 30 9.42 5.83 31.45
N GLU A 31 8.72 6.92 31.26
CA GLU A 31 7.32 6.90 30.88
C GLU A 31 7.25 5.89 29.73
N ALA A 32 6.60 4.75 30.00
CA ALA A 32 6.17 3.87 28.92
C ALA A 32 5.33 4.77 28.02
N ALA A 33 5.70 4.91 26.74
CA ALA A 33 4.88 5.60 25.79
C ALA A 33 3.47 5.00 25.94
N GLU A 34 2.46 5.84 26.18
CA GLU A 34 1.08 5.38 26.18
C GLU A 34 0.84 4.76 24.80
N GLU A 35 0.48 3.49 24.74
CA GLU A 35 0.08 2.85 23.50
C GLU A 35 -1.16 3.58 23.01
N MET A 36 -1.07 4.25 21.85
CA MET A 36 -2.14 5.07 21.26
C MET A 36 -3.31 4.24 20.74
N GLY A 37 -3.15 2.93 20.66
CA GLY A 37 -4.13 1.98 20.11
C GLY A 37 -3.62 1.27 18.87
N SER A 38 -4.45 0.39 18.31
CA SER A 38 -4.13 -0.36 17.09
C SER A 38 -4.96 0.15 15.91
N VAL A 39 -4.34 0.26 14.74
CA VAL A 39 -4.96 0.67 13.46
C VAL A 39 -4.74 -0.44 12.46
N THR A 40 -5.79 -0.84 11.74
CA THR A 40 -5.70 -1.86 10.69
C THR A 40 -5.88 -1.22 9.30
N LEU A 41 -4.84 -1.30 8.47
CA LEU A 41 -4.84 -0.81 7.09
C LEU A 41 -5.11 -1.98 6.14
N GLY A 42 -6.21 -1.90 5.38
CA GLY A 42 -6.47 -2.84 4.29
C GLY A 42 -5.78 -2.38 3.00
N TYR A 43 -5.21 -3.31 2.22
CA TYR A 43 -4.64 -3.01 0.92
C TYR A 43 -4.66 -4.23 -0.01
N VAL A 44 -4.44 -4.01 -1.30
CA VAL A 44 -4.16 -5.06 -2.29
C VAL A 44 -2.67 -4.99 -2.64
N SER A 45 -2.03 -6.12 -2.95
CA SER A 45 -0.61 -6.19 -3.29
C SER A 45 -0.31 -5.61 -4.69
N TRP A 46 -0.75 -4.37 -4.95
CA TRP A 46 -0.35 -3.57 -6.10
C TRP A 46 0.74 -2.58 -5.70
N ASP A 47 1.71 -2.35 -6.55
CA ASP A 47 2.90 -1.56 -6.22
C ASP A 47 2.58 -0.15 -5.70
N SER A 48 1.58 0.53 -6.29
CA SER A 48 1.10 1.84 -5.81
C SER A 48 0.53 1.80 -4.40
N GLU A 49 -0.20 0.73 -4.06
CA GLU A 49 -0.84 0.57 -2.76
C GLU A 49 0.12 0.07 -1.69
N ILE A 50 1.05 -0.79 -2.07
CA ILE A 50 2.16 -1.17 -1.19
C ILE A 50 2.93 0.09 -0.78
N ALA A 51 3.22 1.00 -1.72
CA ALA A 51 3.93 2.23 -1.43
C ALA A 51 3.13 3.15 -0.49
N SER A 52 1.88 3.49 -0.84
CA SER A 52 1.04 4.42 -0.06
C SER A 52 0.70 3.91 1.32
N THR A 53 0.34 2.62 1.44
CA THR A 53 -0.03 2.02 2.72
C THR A 53 1.17 1.94 3.66
N ASN A 54 2.37 1.60 3.17
CA ASN A 54 3.58 1.62 4.00
C ASN A 54 3.97 3.03 4.45
N VAL A 55 3.81 4.05 3.61
CA VAL A 55 4.07 5.44 4.02
C VAL A 55 3.12 5.87 5.13
N LEU A 56 1.82 5.61 4.98
CA LEU A 56 0.85 5.94 6.02
C LEU A 56 1.09 5.13 7.31
N LYS A 57 1.42 3.82 7.19
CA LYS A 57 1.81 2.99 8.33
C LYS A 57 2.95 3.63 9.12
N VAL A 58 4.04 3.99 8.44
CA VAL A 58 5.22 4.61 9.09
C VAL A 58 4.83 5.88 9.84
N VAL A 59 4.01 6.74 9.24
CA VAL A 59 3.57 7.99 9.87
C VAL A 59 2.73 7.73 11.12
N LEU A 60 1.82 6.76 11.08
CA LEU A 60 1.00 6.39 12.24
C LEU A 60 1.82 5.69 13.34
N GLU A 61 2.80 4.85 12.98
CA GLU A 61 3.73 4.25 13.94
C GLU A 61 4.60 5.30 14.63
N ASP A 62 5.07 6.32 13.90
CA ASP A 62 5.84 7.44 14.46
C ASP A 62 5.01 8.28 15.44
N LEU A 63 3.67 8.26 15.35
CA LEU A 63 2.75 8.83 16.32
C LEU A 63 2.52 7.93 17.54
N GLY A 64 2.93 6.64 17.48
CA GLY A 64 2.81 5.69 18.59
C GLY A 64 1.66 4.68 18.45
N TYR A 65 1.00 4.59 17.29
CA TYR A 65 0.02 3.56 17.01
C TYR A 65 0.68 2.23 16.67
N ASP A 66 0.03 1.13 17.04
CA ASP A 66 0.35 -0.21 16.55
C ASP A 66 -0.41 -0.43 15.23
N VAL A 67 0.30 -0.59 14.10
CA VAL A 67 -0.31 -0.60 12.77
C VAL A 67 -0.18 -1.96 12.11
N ASP A 68 -1.31 -2.63 11.94
CA ASP A 68 -1.43 -3.86 11.18
C ASP A 68 -1.80 -3.58 9.71
N MET A 69 -1.16 -4.29 8.78
CA MET A 69 -1.49 -4.24 7.35
C MET A 69 -2.06 -5.57 6.90
N MET A 70 -3.20 -5.53 6.20
CA MET A 70 -3.92 -6.71 5.72
C MET A 70 -4.00 -6.72 4.19
N ASP A 71 -3.24 -7.66 3.58
CA ASP A 71 -3.28 -7.93 2.14
C ASP A 71 -4.49 -8.78 1.78
N VAL A 72 -5.39 -8.24 0.98
CA VAL A 72 -6.63 -8.88 0.58
C VAL A 72 -6.97 -8.59 -0.89
N SER A 73 -7.96 -9.29 -1.46
CA SER A 73 -8.47 -8.94 -2.79
C SER A 73 -9.27 -7.63 -2.76
N ALA A 74 -9.39 -6.95 -3.92
CA ALA A 74 -10.12 -5.69 -4.02
C ALA A 74 -11.54 -5.76 -3.44
N ALA A 75 -12.30 -6.81 -3.74
CA ALA A 75 -13.65 -6.97 -3.21
C ALA A 75 -13.68 -7.07 -1.68
N LEU A 76 -12.73 -7.81 -1.08
CA LEU A 76 -12.63 -7.94 0.37
C LEU A 76 -12.11 -6.65 1.02
N LEU A 77 -11.30 -5.86 0.32
CA LEU A 77 -10.83 -4.57 0.79
C LEU A 77 -12.00 -3.61 1.04
N TYR A 78 -12.81 -3.34 0.02
CA TYR A 78 -13.95 -2.42 0.14
C TYR A 78 -15.02 -2.92 1.10
N GLN A 79 -15.29 -4.23 1.09
CA GLN A 79 -16.19 -4.84 2.07
C GLN A 79 -15.66 -4.69 3.49
N GLY A 80 -14.38 -5.01 3.72
CA GLY A 80 -13.77 -5.00 5.06
C GLY A 80 -13.71 -3.60 5.66
N VAL A 81 -13.40 -2.55 4.87
CA VAL A 81 -13.47 -1.17 5.36
C VAL A 81 -14.94 -0.79 5.67
N ALA A 82 -15.87 -1.14 4.80
CA ALA A 82 -17.30 -0.81 5.01
C ALA A 82 -17.92 -1.53 6.21
N GLU A 83 -17.47 -2.73 6.55
CA GLU A 83 -17.94 -3.52 7.70
C GLU A 83 -17.14 -3.24 8.98
N GLY A 84 -16.02 -2.49 8.87
CA GLY A 84 -15.15 -2.12 10.00
C GLY A 84 -14.15 -3.20 10.41
N ASP A 85 -13.86 -4.16 9.52
CA ASP A 85 -12.77 -5.13 9.68
C ASP A 85 -11.40 -4.46 9.47
N PHE A 86 -11.35 -3.40 8.65
CA PHE A 86 -10.21 -2.51 8.46
C PHE A 86 -10.63 -1.08 8.79
N ASP A 87 -9.71 -0.29 9.35
CA ASP A 87 -10.00 1.10 9.70
C ASP A 87 -9.99 2.01 8.48
N LEU A 88 -9.04 1.79 7.56
CA LEU A 88 -8.94 2.60 6.33
C LEU A 88 -8.10 1.93 5.23
N THR A 89 -8.17 2.51 4.03
CA THR A 89 -7.33 2.20 2.87
C THR A 89 -6.98 3.46 2.09
N THR A 90 -5.84 3.46 1.42
CA THR A 90 -5.35 4.57 0.56
C THR A 90 -5.51 4.27 -0.93
N ALA A 91 -6.41 3.37 -1.32
CA ALA A 91 -6.38 2.62 -2.58
C ALA A 91 -7.59 2.83 -3.49
N ALA A 92 -8.43 3.85 -3.27
CA ALA A 92 -9.65 4.00 -4.06
C ALA A 92 -9.44 4.90 -5.28
N TRP A 93 -9.32 4.31 -6.46
CA TRP A 93 -9.22 5.00 -7.74
C TRP A 93 -10.62 5.41 -8.21
N LEU A 94 -10.91 6.70 -8.16
CA LEU A 94 -12.24 7.27 -8.39
C LEU A 94 -12.21 8.39 -9.44
N PRO A 95 -13.31 8.54 -10.17
CA PRO A 95 -14.64 7.91 -9.95
C PRO A 95 -14.86 6.60 -10.71
N THR A 96 -13.99 6.18 -11.63
CA THR A 96 -14.31 5.14 -12.63
C THR A 96 -13.84 3.76 -12.21
N THR A 97 -12.54 3.58 -11.99
CA THR A 97 -11.90 2.26 -11.81
C THR A 97 -12.50 1.46 -10.64
N HIS A 98 -12.75 2.11 -9.51
CA HIS A 98 -13.35 1.48 -8.34
C HIS A 98 -14.78 1.95 -8.04
N GLY A 99 -15.41 2.62 -9.02
CA GLY A 99 -16.78 3.15 -8.87
C GLY A 99 -17.81 2.09 -8.50
N ASP A 100 -17.72 0.88 -9.02
CA ASP A 100 -18.65 -0.21 -8.70
C ASP A 100 -18.55 -0.65 -7.24
N TYR A 101 -17.36 -0.67 -6.66
CA TYR A 101 -17.17 -0.94 -5.23
C TYR A 101 -17.79 0.17 -4.36
N ILE A 102 -17.63 1.44 -4.76
CA ILE A 102 -18.27 2.56 -4.06
C ILE A 102 -19.80 2.48 -4.18
N ASN A 103 -20.35 2.11 -5.34
CA ASN A 103 -21.77 1.90 -5.51
C ASN A 103 -22.32 0.78 -4.61
N GLN A 104 -21.53 -0.26 -4.38
CA GLN A 104 -21.93 -1.42 -3.56
C GLN A 104 -21.77 -1.17 -2.06
N TYR A 105 -20.65 -0.58 -1.63
CA TYR A 105 -20.26 -0.52 -0.22
C TYR A 105 -20.26 0.91 0.36
N GLY A 106 -20.46 1.95 -0.46
CA GLY A 106 -20.27 3.35 -0.07
C GLY A 106 -21.08 3.81 1.14
N ALA A 107 -22.18 3.12 1.50
CA ALA A 107 -22.95 3.45 2.71
C ALA A 107 -22.18 3.18 4.02
N GLY A 108 -21.14 2.33 3.98
CA GLY A 108 -20.26 2.02 5.12
C GLY A 108 -18.88 2.67 5.02
N LEU A 109 -18.67 3.53 4.01
CA LEU A 109 -17.39 4.16 3.74
C LEU A 109 -17.47 5.67 3.93
N ASP A 110 -16.46 6.24 4.56
CA ASP A 110 -16.17 7.67 4.58
C ASP A 110 -15.07 7.96 3.54
N ASP A 111 -15.42 8.77 2.52
CA ASP A 111 -14.45 9.24 1.52
C ASP A 111 -13.75 10.49 2.05
N LEU A 112 -12.47 10.34 2.43
CA LEU A 112 -11.65 11.42 2.99
C LEU A 112 -11.07 12.35 1.91
N GLY A 113 -11.35 12.06 0.65
CA GLY A 113 -10.88 12.83 -0.48
C GLY A 113 -9.60 12.28 -1.11
N PRO A 114 -9.11 12.96 -2.17
CA PRO A 114 -7.96 12.51 -2.93
C PRO A 114 -6.66 12.62 -2.13
N ASN A 115 -5.92 11.52 -2.08
CA ASN A 115 -4.55 11.48 -1.58
C ASN A 115 -3.51 11.63 -2.69
N LEU A 116 -3.90 11.36 -3.95
CA LEU A 116 -3.06 11.57 -5.13
C LEU A 116 -3.93 11.91 -6.34
N ASN A 117 -3.59 12.97 -7.06
CA ASN A 117 -4.34 13.44 -8.21
C ASN A 117 -3.68 13.08 -9.54
N GLY A 118 -4.50 12.93 -10.59
CA GLY A 118 -4.04 12.82 -11.96
C GLY A 118 -3.51 11.44 -12.31
N THR A 119 -4.23 10.41 -11.96
CA THR A 119 -3.92 9.00 -12.28
C THR A 119 -4.60 8.57 -13.57
N ARG A 120 -4.09 7.52 -14.18
CA ARG A 120 -4.62 6.97 -15.42
C ARG A 120 -4.43 5.46 -15.46
N ILE A 121 -5.42 4.74 -16.00
CA ILE A 121 -5.33 3.32 -16.34
C ILE A 121 -5.45 3.11 -17.85
N GLY A 122 -5.03 1.97 -18.38
CA GLY A 122 -5.20 1.60 -19.78
C GLY A 122 -4.36 0.40 -20.21
N LEU A 123 -4.40 0.09 -21.51
CA LEU A 123 -3.46 -0.86 -22.10
C LEU A 123 -2.13 -0.17 -22.39
N VAL A 124 -1.05 -0.84 -22.04
CA VAL A 124 0.32 -0.35 -22.15
C VAL A 124 1.15 -1.32 -22.98
N VAL A 125 1.98 -0.76 -23.85
CA VAL A 125 2.89 -1.53 -24.70
C VAL A 125 4.28 -0.89 -24.71
N PRO A 126 5.35 -1.65 -24.99
CA PRO A 126 6.66 -1.08 -25.29
C PRO A 126 6.58 -0.09 -26.49
N SER A 127 7.28 1.05 -26.41
CA SER A 127 7.22 2.09 -27.43
C SER A 127 7.74 1.64 -28.82
N PHE A 128 8.49 0.53 -28.88
CA PHE A 128 8.95 -0.03 -30.15
C PHE A 128 7.84 -0.75 -30.96
N MET A 129 6.70 -1.09 -30.34
CA MET A 129 5.57 -1.68 -31.05
C MET A 129 4.90 -0.63 -31.95
N ASP A 130 4.67 -0.99 -33.22
CA ASP A 130 4.07 -0.10 -34.26
C ASP A 130 2.53 -0.14 -34.18
N ILE A 131 2.01 0.13 -32.99
CA ILE A 131 0.57 0.31 -32.70
C ILE A 131 0.40 1.49 -31.74
N ASP A 132 -0.64 2.29 -31.94
CA ASP A 132 -0.89 3.49 -31.13
C ASP A 132 -2.29 3.51 -30.50
N SER A 133 -3.22 2.66 -30.97
CA SER A 133 -4.62 2.63 -30.51
C SER A 133 -5.09 1.22 -30.22
N ILE A 134 -6.06 1.08 -29.32
CA ILE A 134 -6.76 -0.18 -29.08
C ILE A 134 -7.47 -0.67 -30.34
N GLU A 135 -7.90 0.26 -31.23
CA GLU A 135 -8.49 -0.09 -32.53
C GLU A 135 -7.52 -0.87 -33.45
N ASP A 136 -6.21 -0.66 -33.32
CA ASP A 136 -5.20 -1.39 -34.07
C ASP A 136 -5.22 -2.88 -33.75
N LEU A 137 -5.56 -3.24 -32.51
CA LEU A 137 -5.67 -4.63 -32.07
C LEU A 137 -6.79 -5.39 -32.80
N ALA A 138 -7.84 -4.71 -33.24
CA ALA A 138 -8.92 -5.33 -34.01
C ALA A 138 -8.50 -5.70 -35.45
N THR A 139 -7.38 -5.15 -35.96
CA THR A 139 -6.93 -5.33 -37.35
C THR A 139 -5.66 -6.18 -37.47
N GLY A 140 -5.01 -6.50 -36.38
CA GLY A 140 -3.74 -7.25 -36.32
C GLY A 140 -3.69 -8.28 -35.21
N GLU A 141 -2.71 -9.16 -35.31
CA GLU A 141 -2.40 -10.15 -34.26
C GLU A 141 -1.08 -9.72 -33.61
N TYR A 142 -1.17 -9.02 -32.47
CA TYR A 142 -0.03 -8.55 -31.68
C TYR A 142 0.09 -9.35 -30.40
N ALA A 143 1.30 -9.51 -29.88
CA ALA A 143 1.57 -10.20 -28.63
C ALA A 143 0.90 -11.60 -28.52
N GLY A 144 0.77 -12.30 -29.66
CA GLY A 144 0.11 -13.61 -29.72
C GLY A 144 -1.38 -13.57 -29.35
N THR A 145 -2.07 -12.44 -29.58
CA THR A 145 -3.48 -12.18 -29.21
C THR A 145 -3.75 -12.34 -27.69
N GLN A 146 -2.79 -11.95 -26.87
CA GLN A 146 -2.90 -12.00 -25.40
C GLN A 146 -2.69 -10.61 -24.79
N ILE A 147 -3.46 -10.29 -23.76
CA ILE A 147 -3.27 -9.14 -22.90
C ILE A 147 -2.91 -9.67 -21.50
N THR A 148 -1.74 -9.32 -21.01
CA THR A 148 -1.30 -9.73 -19.66
C THR A 148 -1.88 -8.76 -18.65
N GLY A 149 -2.79 -9.26 -17.83
CA GLY A 149 -3.47 -8.53 -16.78
C GLY A 149 -2.90 -8.80 -15.39
N ILE A 150 -3.67 -8.39 -14.40
CA ILE A 150 -3.36 -8.53 -12.98
C ILE A 150 -4.42 -9.38 -12.26
N ASP A 151 -4.64 -9.12 -10.97
CA ASP A 151 -5.55 -9.87 -10.13
C ASP A 151 -7.00 -9.79 -10.65
N PRO A 152 -7.71 -10.93 -10.69
CA PRO A 152 -9.12 -10.93 -11.04
C PRO A 152 -9.92 -10.10 -10.02
N GLY A 153 -10.84 -9.27 -10.53
CA GLY A 153 -11.60 -8.33 -9.70
C GLY A 153 -10.96 -6.94 -9.56
N ALA A 154 -9.73 -6.72 -10.02
CA ALA A 154 -9.19 -5.37 -10.17
C ALA A 154 -10.04 -4.57 -11.18
N GLY A 155 -10.28 -3.28 -10.90
CA GLY A 155 -11.10 -2.44 -11.78
C GLY A 155 -10.55 -2.34 -13.21
N ILE A 156 -9.23 -2.29 -13.37
CA ILE A 156 -8.57 -2.29 -14.68
C ILE A 156 -8.82 -3.60 -15.48
N MET A 157 -8.98 -4.73 -14.79
CA MET A 157 -9.32 -6.00 -15.46
C MET A 157 -10.75 -5.95 -16.01
N GLN A 158 -11.70 -5.43 -15.23
CA GLN A 158 -13.09 -5.23 -15.68
C GLN A 158 -13.15 -4.26 -16.88
N ALA A 159 -12.40 -3.15 -16.81
CA ALA A 159 -12.29 -2.22 -17.94
C ALA A 159 -11.68 -2.87 -19.17
N THR A 160 -10.68 -3.77 -18.98
CA THR A 160 -10.05 -4.49 -20.11
C THR A 160 -10.99 -5.52 -20.73
N GLU A 161 -11.77 -6.25 -19.93
CA GLU A 161 -12.83 -7.13 -20.43
C GLU A 161 -13.86 -6.36 -21.27
N ALA A 162 -14.30 -5.19 -20.75
CA ALA A 162 -15.20 -4.32 -21.47
C ALA A 162 -14.57 -3.78 -22.77
N ALA A 163 -13.28 -3.44 -22.77
CA ALA A 163 -12.57 -3.00 -23.96
C ALA A 163 -12.48 -4.12 -25.02
N ILE A 164 -12.18 -5.36 -24.61
CA ILE A 164 -12.18 -6.52 -25.51
C ILE A 164 -13.54 -6.67 -26.20
N ASP A 165 -14.62 -6.58 -25.44
CA ASP A 165 -15.98 -6.73 -25.96
C ASP A 165 -16.40 -5.55 -26.87
N GLU A 166 -16.19 -4.31 -26.44
CA GLU A 166 -16.68 -3.11 -27.15
C GLU A 166 -15.86 -2.80 -28.41
N TYR A 167 -14.56 -3.10 -28.41
CA TYR A 167 -13.71 -3.00 -29.62
C TYR A 167 -13.78 -4.25 -30.50
N GLY A 168 -14.46 -5.33 -30.05
CA GLY A 168 -14.61 -6.59 -30.76
C GLY A 168 -13.28 -7.30 -30.99
N LEU A 169 -12.40 -7.31 -29.99
CA LEU A 169 -11.08 -7.92 -30.07
C LEU A 169 -11.16 -9.43 -29.88
N ASP A 170 -10.36 -10.17 -30.67
CA ASP A 170 -10.16 -11.62 -30.48
C ASP A 170 -8.88 -11.84 -29.65
N TYR A 171 -8.89 -11.33 -28.43
CA TYR A 171 -7.77 -11.36 -27.50
C TYR A 171 -8.16 -12.05 -26.19
N GLU A 172 -7.22 -12.80 -25.63
CA GLU A 172 -7.36 -13.42 -24.30
C GLU A 172 -6.77 -12.52 -23.24
N LEU A 173 -7.57 -12.16 -22.21
CA LEU A 173 -7.06 -11.50 -21.02
C LEU A 173 -6.53 -12.54 -20.03
N LEU A 174 -5.23 -12.50 -19.78
CA LEU A 174 -4.57 -13.39 -18.83
C LEU A 174 -4.64 -12.81 -17.42
N GLU A 175 -5.23 -13.54 -16.50
CA GLU A 175 -5.24 -13.20 -15.08
C GLU A 175 -3.90 -13.53 -14.43
N GLY A 176 -3.47 -12.71 -13.47
CA GLY A 176 -2.21 -12.91 -12.76
C GLY A 176 -2.14 -12.12 -11.46
N SER A 177 -1.04 -11.44 -11.26
CA SER A 177 -0.83 -10.42 -10.23
C SER A 177 -0.02 -9.28 -10.83
N ASP A 178 0.01 -8.11 -10.18
CA ASP A 178 0.84 -6.98 -10.61
C ASP A 178 2.31 -7.42 -10.78
N ALA A 179 2.87 -8.10 -9.80
CA ALA A 179 4.24 -8.61 -9.88
C ALA A 179 4.46 -9.59 -11.06
N ALA A 180 3.49 -10.45 -11.37
CA ALA A 180 3.59 -11.38 -12.50
C ALA A 180 3.48 -10.64 -13.85
N MET A 181 2.59 -9.68 -13.97
CA MET A 181 2.46 -8.81 -15.14
C MET A 181 3.76 -8.01 -15.37
N ALA A 182 4.32 -7.40 -14.31
CA ALA A 182 5.57 -6.65 -14.40
C ALA A 182 6.75 -7.54 -14.81
N ALA A 183 6.82 -8.79 -14.33
CA ALA A 183 7.82 -9.75 -14.73
C ALA A 183 7.68 -10.15 -16.20
N ALA A 184 6.47 -10.40 -16.68
CA ALA A 184 6.21 -10.70 -18.09
C ALA A 184 6.60 -9.52 -19.01
N LEU A 185 6.29 -8.30 -18.60
CA LEU A 185 6.69 -7.08 -19.30
C LEU A 185 8.23 -6.96 -19.39
N ASN A 186 8.94 -7.16 -18.26
CA ASN A 186 10.39 -7.13 -18.22
C ASN A 186 11.02 -8.19 -19.14
N ASP A 187 10.49 -9.41 -19.12
CA ASP A 187 11.00 -10.50 -19.95
C ASP A 187 10.80 -10.19 -21.44
N ALA A 188 9.61 -9.77 -21.85
CA ALA A 188 9.31 -9.40 -23.23
C ALA A 188 10.24 -8.28 -23.74
N ILE A 189 10.41 -7.21 -22.96
CA ILE A 189 11.31 -6.09 -23.32
C ILE A 189 12.76 -6.58 -23.44
N SER A 190 13.21 -7.47 -22.54
CA SER A 190 14.59 -8.00 -22.55
C SER A 190 14.92 -8.84 -23.78
N TYR A 191 13.90 -9.38 -24.44
CA TYR A 191 14.04 -10.19 -25.66
C TYR A 191 13.53 -9.50 -26.93
N ASP A 192 13.20 -8.20 -26.85
CA ASP A 192 12.58 -7.44 -27.95
C ASP A 192 11.27 -8.11 -28.48
N GLU A 193 10.50 -8.72 -27.57
CA GLU A 193 9.24 -9.38 -27.88
C GLU A 193 8.05 -8.45 -27.66
N GLU A 194 6.99 -8.64 -28.45
CA GLU A 194 5.74 -7.91 -28.29
C GLU A 194 5.02 -8.33 -27.01
N VAL A 195 4.48 -7.36 -26.29
CA VAL A 195 3.65 -7.59 -25.12
C VAL A 195 2.64 -6.46 -24.94
N ILE A 196 1.41 -6.82 -24.55
CA ILE A 196 0.36 -5.89 -24.16
C ILE A 196 0.03 -6.17 -22.70
N VAL A 197 0.14 -5.16 -21.86
CA VAL A 197 -0.16 -5.32 -20.42
C VAL A 197 -1.22 -4.32 -19.99
N THR A 198 -1.94 -4.63 -18.93
CA THR A 198 -2.70 -3.64 -18.17
C THR A 198 -1.72 -2.71 -17.46
N GLY A 199 -2.03 -1.41 -17.40
CA GLY A 199 -1.10 -0.47 -16.81
C GLY A 199 -1.77 0.76 -16.24
N TRP A 200 -1.11 1.37 -15.27
CA TRP A 200 -1.56 2.61 -14.63
C TRP A 200 -0.39 3.53 -14.30
N THR A 201 -0.70 4.79 -14.11
CA THR A 201 0.25 5.83 -13.71
C THR A 201 -0.29 6.51 -12.44
N PRO A 202 0.56 6.69 -11.39
CA PRO A 202 1.99 6.38 -11.35
C PRO A 202 2.31 4.89 -11.19
N HIS A 203 3.40 4.45 -11.81
CA HIS A 203 3.98 3.12 -11.63
C HIS A 203 5.45 3.13 -12.02
N TRP A 204 6.32 2.45 -11.29
CA TRP A 204 7.77 2.40 -11.53
C TRP A 204 8.15 1.92 -12.93
N LYS A 205 7.33 1.08 -13.57
CA LYS A 205 7.59 0.55 -14.92
C LYS A 205 7.76 1.65 -15.98
N PHE A 206 7.09 2.80 -15.82
CA PHE A 206 7.27 3.94 -16.74
C PHE A 206 8.57 4.71 -16.50
N ALA A 207 9.17 4.60 -15.32
CA ALA A 207 10.50 5.12 -15.06
C ALA A 207 11.60 4.19 -15.57
N SER A 208 11.34 2.87 -15.63
CA SER A 208 12.31 1.85 -15.97
C SER A 208 12.33 1.48 -17.44
N TYR A 209 11.21 1.61 -18.17
CA TYR A 209 11.04 1.19 -19.54
C TYR A 209 10.44 2.30 -20.41
N ASP A 210 10.77 2.28 -21.70
CA ASP A 210 10.14 3.14 -22.72
C ASP A 210 8.79 2.52 -23.14
N LEU A 211 7.72 3.00 -22.50
CA LEU A 211 6.37 2.48 -22.63
C LEU A 211 5.43 3.56 -23.16
N LYS A 212 4.37 3.13 -23.80
CA LYS A 212 3.25 3.99 -24.18
C LYS A 212 1.91 3.34 -23.87
N TYR A 213 0.93 4.18 -23.54
CA TYR A 213 -0.47 3.77 -23.54
C TYR A 213 -0.99 3.69 -24.96
N LEU A 214 -1.84 2.70 -25.23
CA LEU A 214 -2.69 2.73 -26.42
C LEU A 214 -3.80 3.76 -26.23
N GLU A 215 -4.11 4.51 -27.31
CA GLU A 215 -5.27 5.41 -27.33
C GLU A 215 -6.56 4.58 -27.16
N ASP A 216 -7.49 5.12 -26.38
CA ASP A 216 -8.81 4.55 -26.13
C ASP A 216 -9.92 5.47 -26.70
N PRO A 217 -10.21 5.42 -28.01
CA PRO A 217 -11.21 6.29 -28.64
C PRO A 217 -12.63 6.11 -28.11
N LEU A 218 -12.97 4.95 -27.58
CA LEU A 218 -14.30 4.69 -26.96
C LEU A 218 -14.38 5.16 -25.53
N GLY A 219 -13.25 5.45 -24.87
CA GLY A 219 -13.20 5.95 -23.50
C GLY A 219 -13.57 4.88 -22.44
N ILE A 220 -13.29 3.61 -22.73
CA ILE A 220 -13.63 2.48 -21.82
C ILE A 220 -12.86 2.56 -20.50
N TYR A 221 -11.58 3.01 -20.55
CA TYR A 221 -10.76 3.20 -19.37
C TYR A 221 -11.02 4.51 -18.63
N GLY A 222 -12.01 5.29 -19.08
CA GLY A 222 -12.37 6.57 -18.47
C GLY A 222 -11.43 7.71 -18.80
N SER A 223 -11.43 8.73 -17.95
CA SER A 223 -10.52 9.88 -18.00
C SER A 223 -9.55 9.80 -16.83
N ASP A 224 -8.71 10.85 -16.67
CA ASP A 224 -7.88 10.98 -15.48
C ASP A 224 -8.73 10.87 -14.20
N GLU A 225 -8.20 10.14 -13.24
CA GLU A 225 -8.82 9.85 -11.94
C GLU A 225 -7.92 10.33 -10.80
N ASP A 226 -8.43 10.25 -9.61
CA ASP A 226 -7.68 10.49 -8.38
C ASP A 226 -7.71 9.23 -7.50
N ILE A 227 -6.65 9.03 -6.69
CA ILE A 227 -6.68 8.01 -5.65
C ILE A 227 -7.17 8.65 -4.37
N HIS A 228 -8.21 8.06 -3.77
CA HIS A 228 -8.81 8.53 -2.53
C HIS A 228 -8.40 7.67 -1.35
N THR A 229 -8.36 8.28 -0.18
CA THR A 229 -8.33 7.57 1.10
C THR A 229 -9.77 7.32 1.54
N LEU A 230 -10.08 6.06 1.88
CA LEU A 230 -11.38 5.69 2.44
C LEU A 230 -11.19 5.19 3.87
N ALA A 231 -12.10 5.58 4.76
CA ALA A 231 -12.17 5.11 6.13
C ALA A 231 -13.49 4.41 6.40
N ARG A 232 -13.54 3.56 7.43
CA ARG A 232 -14.80 3.05 7.96
C ARG A 232 -15.59 4.18 8.60
N VAL A 233 -16.91 4.12 8.52
CA VAL A 233 -17.79 5.05 9.23
C VAL A 233 -17.55 4.95 10.74
N GLY A 234 -17.41 6.10 11.39
CA GLY A 234 -17.16 6.22 12.83
C GLY A 234 -15.69 6.28 13.24
N LEU A 235 -14.74 6.19 12.30
CA LEU A 235 -13.31 6.32 12.62
C LEU A 235 -12.99 7.69 13.22
N GLU A 236 -13.65 8.76 12.79
CA GLU A 236 -13.47 10.12 13.34
C GLU A 236 -13.78 10.18 14.84
N ASP A 237 -14.84 9.50 15.27
CA ASP A 237 -15.23 9.46 16.69
C ASP A 237 -14.31 8.55 17.52
N ASP A 238 -13.86 7.42 16.94
CA ASP A 238 -13.07 6.40 17.64
C ASP A 238 -11.58 6.78 17.72
N MET A 239 -11.02 7.30 16.61
CA MET A 239 -9.60 7.61 16.42
C MET A 239 -9.42 8.95 15.68
N PRO A 240 -9.77 10.11 16.30
CA PRO A 240 -9.79 11.40 15.64
C PRO A 240 -8.43 11.83 15.07
N GLU A 241 -7.32 11.44 15.70
CA GLU A 241 -5.98 11.76 15.20
C GLU A 241 -5.63 10.94 13.95
N VAL A 242 -5.95 9.64 13.92
CA VAL A 242 -5.78 8.78 12.74
C VAL A 242 -6.63 9.29 11.58
N TYR A 243 -7.88 9.65 11.85
CA TYR A 243 -8.79 10.22 10.86
C TYR A 243 -8.25 11.54 10.28
N ALA A 244 -7.73 12.43 11.13
CA ALA A 244 -7.14 13.69 10.70
C ALA A 244 -5.90 13.49 9.81
N VAL A 245 -4.99 12.60 10.22
CA VAL A 245 -3.81 12.24 9.42
C VAL A 245 -4.21 11.65 8.08
N ALA A 246 -5.14 10.71 8.07
CA ALA A 246 -5.64 10.07 6.85
C ALA A 246 -6.35 11.05 5.91
N SER A 247 -7.11 12.00 6.46
CA SER A 247 -7.77 13.06 5.68
C SER A 247 -6.80 14.09 5.09
N ASN A 248 -5.67 14.31 5.75
CA ASN A 248 -4.64 15.22 5.27
C ASN A 248 -3.57 14.52 4.42
N PHE A 249 -3.55 13.19 4.41
CA PHE A 249 -2.60 12.41 3.62
C PHE A 249 -2.72 12.77 2.14
N HIS A 250 -1.69 13.39 1.62
CA HIS A 250 -1.62 13.81 0.22
C HIS A 250 -0.17 13.90 -0.24
N TRP A 251 0.12 13.33 -1.39
CA TRP A 251 1.43 13.34 -2.01
C TRP A 251 1.34 13.44 -3.54
N THR A 252 2.47 13.55 -4.20
CA THR A 252 2.52 13.71 -5.66
C THR A 252 2.77 12.36 -6.35
N PRO A 253 2.44 12.25 -7.65
CA PRO A 253 2.82 11.09 -8.46
C PRO A 253 4.32 10.78 -8.42
N ASP A 254 5.18 11.82 -8.37
CA ASP A 254 6.64 11.65 -8.29
C ASP A 254 7.08 11.07 -6.94
N ASP A 255 6.41 11.46 -5.84
CA ASP A 255 6.66 10.89 -4.51
C ASP A 255 6.36 9.39 -4.49
N MET A 256 5.15 9.01 -4.94
CA MET A 256 4.74 7.61 -5.04
C MET A 256 5.67 6.81 -5.95
N ALA A 257 6.00 7.34 -7.13
CA ALA A 257 6.91 6.70 -8.08
C ALA A 257 8.29 6.47 -7.45
N GLY A 258 8.81 7.44 -6.69
CA GLY A 258 10.09 7.33 -5.99
C GLY A 258 10.13 6.16 -5.00
N VAL A 259 9.09 6.00 -4.18
CA VAL A 259 8.96 4.87 -3.24
C VAL A 259 8.86 3.54 -3.99
N MET A 260 8.02 3.47 -5.04
CA MET A 260 7.89 2.26 -5.85
C MET A 260 9.19 1.87 -6.55
N VAL A 261 9.97 2.83 -7.07
CA VAL A 261 11.28 2.56 -7.69
C VAL A 261 12.23 1.96 -6.66
N ALA A 262 12.35 2.53 -5.47
CA ALA A 262 13.21 1.99 -4.41
C ALA A 262 12.83 0.53 -4.06
N ILE A 263 11.52 0.23 -3.99
CA ILE A 263 11.03 -1.13 -3.75
C ILE A 263 11.40 -2.06 -4.92
N SER A 264 11.19 -1.62 -6.16
CA SER A 264 11.51 -2.41 -7.36
C SER A 264 13.00 -2.72 -7.51
N GLU A 265 13.86 -1.87 -6.98
CA GLU A 265 15.33 -2.04 -6.91
C GLU A 265 15.77 -2.94 -5.75
N GLY A 266 14.84 -3.44 -4.93
CA GLY A 266 15.06 -4.45 -3.90
C GLY A 266 15.11 -3.93 -2.46
N MET A 267 14.74 -2.68 -2.23
CA MET A 267 14.53 -2.16 -0.87
C MET A 267 13.25 -2.75 -0.28
N GLY A 268 13.22 -3.03 1.03
CA GLY A 268 11.99 -3.42 1.70
C GLY A 268 10.95 -2.29 1.67
N ALA A 269 9.66 -2.62 1.50
CA ALA A 269 8.62 -1.60 1.34
C ALA A 269 8.54 -0.63 2.55
N GLU A 270 8.61 -1.16 3.77
CA GLU A 270 8.66 -0.31 4.97
C GLU A 270 9.95 0.53 5.03
N GLU A 271 11.09 -0.03 4.61
CA GLU A 271 12.35 0.71 4.57
C GLU A 271 12.30 1.87 3.56
N ALA A 272 11.74 1.63 2.36
CA ALA A 272 11.53 2.66 1.36
C ALA A 272 10.59 3.78 1.85
N ALA A 273 9.51 3.39 2.52
CA ALA A 273 8.57 4.33 3.14
C ALA A 273 9.25 5.16 4.25
N ARG A 274 10.00 4.55 5.16
CA ARG A 274 10.75 5.25 6.21
C ARG A 274 11.78 6.21 5.65
N GLN A 275 12.48 5.81 4.57
CA GLN A 275 13.41 6.70 3.89
C GLN A 275 12.67 7.92 3.34
N TRP A 276 11.59 7.70 2.57
CA TRP A 276 10.82 8.79 1.99
C TRP A 276 10.26 9.74 3.08
N VAL A 277 9.66 9.20 4.15
CA VAL A 277 9.15 9.97 5.29
C VAL A 277 10.27 10.83 5.91
N SER A 278 11.47 10.26 6.10
CA SER A 278 12.60 10.98 6.67
C SER A 278 13.11 12.13 5.78
N GLU A 279 13.02 11.99 4.46
CA GLU A 279 13.46 12.97 3.47
C GLU A 279 12.40 14.05 3.18
N ASN A 280 11.11 13.78 3.51
CA ASN A 280 9.96 14.63 3.18
C ASN A 280 9.21 15.14 4.42
N GLN A 281 9.93 15.44 5.50
CA GLN A 281 9.37 15.86 6.80
C GLN A 281 8.43 17.06 6.72
N ASP A 282 8.67 18.02 5.81
CA ASP A 282 7.79 19.18 5.65
C ASP A 282 6.40 18.77 5.12
N THR A 283 6.34 17.82 4.19
CA THR A 283 5.10 17.25 3.67
C THR A 283 4.37 16.47 4.77
N VAL A 284 5.08 15.56 5.45
CA VAL A 284 4.54 14.76 6.54
C VAL A 284 4.00 15.63 7.67
N ASN A 285 4.73 16.68 8.08
CA ASN A 285 4.26 17.62 9.09
C ASN A 285 2.97 18.36 8.67
N GLY A 286 2.72 18.48 7.38
CA GLY A 286 1.45 19.00 6.85
C GLY A 286 0.27 18.08 7.15
N TRP A 287 0.48 16.77 7.19
CA TRP A 287 -0.58 15.78 7.48
C TRP A 287 -0.92 15.69 8.98
N LEU A 288 0.01 16.11 9.84
CA LEU A 288 -0.13 16.09 11.30
C LEU A 288 -0.78 17.35 11.90
N GLN A 289 -1.35 18.26 11.08
CA GLN A 289 -1.91 19.54 11.54
C GLN A 289 -3.42 19.51 11.76
#